data_44f711614cff16c4303e92094fd075ef
#
_entry.id   44f711614cff16c4303e92094fd075ef
#
_cell.length_a   1.000
_cell.length_b   1.000
_cell.length_c   1.000
_cell.angle_alpha   90.00
_cell.angle_beta   90.00
_cell.angle_gamma   90.00
#
_symmetry.space_group_name_H-M   'P 1'
#
loop_
_entity.id
_entity.type
_entity.pdbx_description
1 polymer ?
#
loop_
_entity_poly.entity_id
_entity_poly.type
_entity_poly.pdbx_seq_one_letter_code
_entity_poly.pdbx_strand_id
1 'polypeptide(L)'
;MFFESVLGTITEEEMGHTQPHEHVYIVNTIDQIRCKEICINNFPASMEELKLYKRAGGGSVVDANPLATGRDALALKDLSKLTGVNILATTGYHIPKFYPKDHWIWNTSIEKLADLFSEELTEGMYQDGTWFWPEYRTDCKAGLIKSMIDINGLKNPKTVDLLTAAGLAAKRTGSPIMLHTENVDV
;
A
#
# COMPACT_ATOMS: atom_id res chain seq x y z
N MET A 1 4.51 10.25 19.39
CA MET A 1 3.65 9.38 18.55
C MET A 1 4.55 8.34 17.89
N PHE A 2 4.01 7.16 17.55
CA PHE A 2 4.77 6.08 16.89
C PHE A 2 4.12 5.72 15.57
N PHE A 3 4.96 5.35 14.59
CA PHE A 3 4.53 4.97 13.24
C PHE A 3 5.22 3.67 12.84
N GLU A 4 4.54 2.81 12.09
CA GLU A 4 5.11 1.56 11.62
C GLU A 4 5.72 1.75 10.23
N SER A 5 7.01 1.50 10.12
CA SER A 5 7.74 1.44 8.85
C SER A 5 8.06 -0.01 8.48
N VAL A 6 8.51 -0.25 7.25
CA VAL A 6 8.94 -1.59 6.81
C VAL A 6 10.16 -2.14 7.58
N LEU A 7 10.82 -1.32 8.37
CA LEU A 7 11.93 -1.71 9.25
C LEU A 7 11.53 -1.81 10.71
N GLY A 8 10.27 -1.56 11.05
CA GLY A 8 9.73 -1.52 12.41
C GLY A 8 9.26 -0.13 12.82
N THR A 9 8.92 -0.01 14.09
CA THR A 9 8.34 1.21 14.66
C THR A 9 9.35 2.35 14.73
N ILE A 10 8.93 3.54 14.30
CA ILE A 10 9.71 4.79 14.38
C ILE A 10 8.97 5.86 15.18
N THR A 11 9.70 6.80 15.75
CA THR A 11 9.16 7.97 16.45
C THR A 11 8.80 9.11 15.48
N GLU A 12 8.12 10.13 16.01
CA GLU A 12 7.80 11.34 15.26
C GLU A 12 9.07 12.09 14.81
N GLU A 13 10.11 12.13 15.65
CA GLU A 13 11.39 12.75 15.29
C GLU A 13 12.11 11.98 14.17
N GLU A 14 12.08 10.65 14.22
CA GLU A 14 12.69 9.80 13.20
C GLU A 14 11.94 9.86 11.86
N MET A 15 10.65 10.18 11.88
CA MET A 15 9.85 10.33 10.67
C MET A 15 10.33 11.48 9.78
N GLY A 16 10.65 12.63 10.38
CA GLY A 16 11.19 13.79 9.67
C GLY A 16 10.26 14.33 8.56
N HIS A 17 10.84 15.01 7.56
CA HIS A 17 10.07 15.45 6.40
C HIS A 17 9.54 14.26 5.62
N THR A 18 8.23 14.21 5.44
CA THR A 18 7.53 13.03 4.91
C THR A 18 6.81 13.36 3.61
N GLN A 19 7.06 12.56 2.59
CA GLN A 19 6.27 12.53 1.35
C GLN A 19 5.07 11.59 1.57
N PRO A 20 3.85 12.11 1.65
CA PRO A 20 2.72 11.33 2.21
C PRO A 20 2.03 10.42 1.19
N HIS A 21 2.39 10.48 -0.10
CA HIS A 21 1.75 9.68 -1.15
C HIS A 21 2.72 9.48 -2.32
N GLU A 22 3.44 8.38 -2.31
CA GLU A 22 4.38 7.98 -3.35
C GLU A 22 4.14 6.55 -3.83
N HIS A 23 4.77 6.20 -4.93
CA HIS A 23 4.89 4.85 -5.44
C HIS A 23 6.38 4.56 -5.65
N VAL A 24 6.97 3.81 -4.72
CA VAL A 24 8.41 3.63 -4.64
C VAL A 24 8.89 2.49 -5.55
N TYR A 25 8.19 1.37 -5.51
CA TYR A 25 8.55 0.17 -6.29
C TYR A 25 7.32 -0.69 -6.56
N ILE A 26 7.03 -0.95 -7.83
CA ILE A 26 5.84 -1.68 -8.27
C ILE A 26 6.26 -2.80 -9.22
N VAL A 27 5.91 -4.05 -8.91
CA VAL A 27 6.23 -5.21 -9.74
C VAL A 27 5.00 -6.06 -10.06
N ASN A 28 5.05 -6.74 -11.19
CA ASN A 28 4.11 -7.80 -11.57
C ASN A 28 2.63 -7.44 -11.51
N THR A 29 2.25 -6.23 -11.96
CA THR A 29 0.84 -5.83 -12.02
C THR A 29 0.24 -6.05 -13.40
N ILE A 30 -1.08 -6.25 -13.42
CA ILE A 30 -1.88 -6.25 -14.66
C ILE A 30 -1.82 -4.89 -15.34
N ASP A 31 -1.70 -3.84 -14.56
CA ASP A 31 -1.64 -2.47 -15.06
C ASP A 31 -0.32 -2.15 -15.75
N GLN A 32 0.77 -2.81 -15.37
CA GLN A 32 2.03 -2.74 -16.12
C GLN A 32 1.86 -3.27 -17.56
N ILE A 33 0.93 -4.19 -17.78
CA ILE A 33 0.59 -4.67 -19.13
C ILE A 33 -0.25 -3.62 -19.87
N ARG A 34 -1.10 -2.89 -19.17
CA ARG A 34 -2.04 -1.90 -19.73
C ARG A 34 -1.46 -0.50 -19.83
N CYS A 35 -0.62 -0.11 -18.89
CA CYS A 35 -0.07 1.24 -18.75
C CYS A 35 1.41 1.14 -18.34
N LYS A 36 2.32 1.22 -19.33
CA LYS A 36 3.76 1.10 -19.09
C LYS A 36 4.32 2.25 -18.26
N GLU A 37 3.63 3.38 -18.24
CA GLU A 37 4.02 4.60 -17.52
C GLU A 37 4.00 4.42 -16.00
N ILE A 38 3.20 3.47 -15.48
CA ILE A 38 3.16 3.14 -14.04
C ILE A 38 4.12 2.01 -13.66
N CYS A 39 4.98 1.60 -14.58
CA CYS A 39 5.97 0.54 -14.36
C CYS A 39 7.15 1.10 -13.56
N ILE A 40 7.15 0.96 -12.24
CA ILE A 40 8.25 1.40 -11.35
C ILE A 40 8.99 0.16 -10.84
N ASN A 41 9.60 -0.60 -11.74
CA ASN A 41 10.24 -1.87 -11.44
C ASN A 41 11.78 -1.86 -11.58
N ASN A 42 12.37 -0.68 -11.64
CA ASN A 42 13.81 -0.51 -11.68
C ASN A 42 14.37 -0.21 -10.28
N PHE A 43 14.71 -1.26 -9.53
CA PHE A 43 15.21 -1.14 -8.16
C PHE A 43 16.40 -0.17 -8.00
N PRO A 44 17.47 -0.20 -8.86
CA PRO A 44 18.54 0.78 -8.79
C PRO A 44 18.07 2.23 -8.98
N ALA A 45 17.12 2.49 -9.88
CA ALA A 45 16.59 3.83 -10.09
C ALA A 45 15.80 4.31 -8.87
N SER A 46 14.89 3.48 -8.32
CA SER A 46 14.16 3.79 -7.08
C SER A 46 15.11 4.07 -5.91
N MET A 47 16.20 3.30 -5.79
CA MET A 47 17.21 3.52 -4.77
C MET A 47 17.90 4.88 -4.93
N GLU A 48 18.28 5.27 -6.14
CA GLU A 48 18.94 6.58 -6.37
C GLU A 48 17.98 7.75 -6.12
N GLU A 49 16.72 7.66 -6.52
CA GLU A 49 15.68 8.68 -6.21
C GLU A 49 15.52 8.84 -4.69
N LEU A 50 15.41 7.75 -3.94
CA LEU A 50 15.32 7.81 -2.48
C LEU A 50 16.59 8.41 -1.84
N LYS A 51 17.78 8.12 -2.37
CA LYS A 51 19.03 8.77 -1.91
C LYS A 51 19.05 10.27 -2.22
N LEU A 52 18.53 10.69 -3.39
CA LEU A 52 18.37 12.11 -3.72
C LEU A 52 17.42 12.78 -2.74
N TYR A 53 16.28 12.16 -2.46
CA TYR A 53 15.31 12.63 -1.47
C TYR A 53 15.95 12.76 -0.08
N LYS A 54 16.72 11.74 0.37
CA LYS A 54 17.44 11.79 1.65
C LYS A 54 18.45 12.93 1.72
N ARG A 55 19.24 13.14 0.66
CA ARG A 55 20.21 14.27 0.57
C ARG A 55 19.53 15.64 0.60
N ALA A 56 18.32 15.74 0.10
CA ALA A 56 17.51 16.96 0.14
C ALA A 56 16.84 17.22 1.52
N GLY A 57 17.07 16.35 2.51
CA GLY A 57 16.50 16.48 3.85
C GLY A 57 15.25 15.63 4.09
N GLY A 58 14.87 14.76 3.15
CA GLY A 58 13.77 13.83 3.31
C GLY A 58 14.01 12.79 4.40
N GLY A 59 13.01 12.50 5.20
CA GLY A 59 13.04 11.51 6.28
C GLY A 59 12.28 10.25 5.94
N SER A 60 11.05 10.40 5.48
CA SER A 60 10.13 9.29 5.25
C SER A 60 9.31 9.44 3.97
N VAL A 61 8.85 8.33 3.44
CA VAL A 61 7.86 8.27 2.35
C VAL A 61 6.76 7.29 2.70
N VAL A 62 5.54 7.58 2.26
CA VAL A 62 4.42 6.63 2.32
C VAL A 62 4.27 6.00 0.95
N ASP A 63 4.52 4.70 0.84
CA ASP A 63 4.25 3.94 -0.38
C ASP A 63 2.76 3.59 -0.43
N ALA A 64 2.03 4.28 -1.33
CA ALA A 64 0.59 4.19 -1.48
C ALA A 64 0.13 2.99 -2.33
N ASN A 65 1.00 1.99 -2.50
CA ASN A 65 0.72 0.81 -3.31
C ASN A 65 0.26 -0.36 -2.43
N PRO A 66 -1.05 -0.66 -2.36
CA PRO A 66 -1.56 -1.70 -1.47
C PRO A 66 -1.32 -3.11 -2.02
N LEU A 67 -1.73 -4.11 -1.23
CA LEU A 67 -1.75 -5.50 -1.61
C LEU A 67 -2.42 -5.72 -2.98
N ALA A 68 -1.92 -6.69 -3.73
CA ALA A 68 -2.44 -7.12 -5.04
C ALA A 68 -2.30 -6.10 -6.19
N THR A 69 -1.60 -5.00 -5.97
CA THR A 69 -1.31 -4.00 -7.01
C THR A 69 0.19 -3.81 -7.25
N GLY A 70 0.97 -4.86 -6.99
CA GLY A 70 2.41 -4.91 -7.27
C GLY A 70 3.31 -4.37 -6.16
N ARG A 71 2.79 -4.20 -4.94
CA ARG A 71 3.62 -3.94 -3.77
C ARG A 71 4.58 -5.11 -3.54
N ASP A 72 5.85 -4.80 -3.37
CA ASP A 72 6.88 -5.76 -2.98
C ASP A 72 7.45 -5.35 -1.61
N ALA A 73 6.96 -5.99 -0.54
CA ALA A 73 7.32 -5.65 0.83
C ALA A 73 8.81 -5.82 1.13
N LEU A 74 9.44 -6.86 0.56
CA LEU A 74 10.87 -7.12 0.76
C LEU A 74 11.74 -6.12 0.00
N ALA A 75 11.36 -5.75 -1.22
CA ALA A 75 12.06 -4.70 -1.97
C ALA A 75 11.97 -3.34 -1.26
N LEU A 76 10.79 -2.97 -0.70
CA LEU A 76 10.63 -1.76 0.09
C LEU A 76 11.51 -1.79 1.36
N LYS A 77 11.61 -2.95 2.03
CA LYS A 77 12.51 -3.14 3.17
C LYS A 77 13.97 -2.92 2.81
N ASP A 78 14.42 -3.49 1.70
CA ASP A 78 15.79 -3.34 1.23
C ASP A 78 16.09 -1.90 0.76
N LEU A 79 15.17 -1.26 0.05
CA LEU A 79 15.28 0.16 -0.32
C LEU A 79 15.41 1.05 0.93
N SER A 80 14.58 0.83 1.95
CA SER A 80 14.65 1.58 3.20
C SER A 80 16.02 1.41 3.88
N LYS A 81 16.53 0.18 4.00
CA LYS A 81 17.87 -0.10 4.55
C LYS A 81 18.99 0.57 3.78
N LEU A 82 18.97 0.48 2.45
CA LEU A 82 20.05 0.96 1.59
C LEU A 82 20.09 2.49 1.46
N THR A 83 18.99 3.17 1.71
CA THR A 83 18.86 4.62 1.51
C THR A 83 18.78 5.42 2.81
N GLY A 84 18.41 4.77 3.91
CA GLY A 84 18.14 5.42 5.19
C GLY A 84 16.87 6.29 5.17
N VAL A 85 15.98 6.10 4.17
CA VAL A 85 14.64 6.68 4.14
C VAL A 85 13.67 5.72 4.80
N ASN A 86 12.88 6.18 5.76
CA ASN A 86 11.81 5.36 6.32
C ASN A 86 10.70 5.18 5.28
N ILE A 87 10.31 3.96 5.00
CA ILE A 87 9.20 3.66 4.10
C ILE A 87 8.03 3.11 4.92
N LEU A 88 6.91 3.82 4.88
CA LEU A 88 5.64 3.37 5.46
C LEU A 88 4.83 2.75 4.33
N ALA A 89 4.73 1.43 4.30
CA ALA A 89 3.97 0.72 3.28
C ALA A 89 2.48 0.65 3.64
N THR A 90 1.62 0.43 2.65
CA THR A 90 0.18 0.36 2.84
C THR A 90 -0.37 -1.04 2.64
N THR A 91 -1.39 -1.39 3.43
CA THR A 91 -2.37 -2.44 3.12
C THR A 91 -3.61 -1.84 2.46
N GLY A 92 -4.65 -2.62 2.24
CA GLY A 92 -5.91 -2.13 1.70
C GLY A 92 -6.11 -2.44 0.21
N TYR A 93 -6.68 -1.49 -0.55
CA TYR A 93 -7.07 -1.73 -1.93
C TYR A 93 -6.90 -0.50 -2.82
N HIS A 94 -6.77 -0.75 -4.13
CA HIS A 94 -6.76 0.26 -5.20
C HIS A 94 -8.11 0.29 -5.93
N ILE A 95 -8.27 1.19 -6.91
CA ILE A 95 -9.52 1.29 -7.68
C ILE A 95 -9.85 -0.02 -8.41
N PRO A 96 -11.14 -0.30 -8.58
CA PRO A 96 -11.63 -1.53 -9.23
C PRO A 96 -11.00 -1.85 -10.58
N LYS A 97 -10.68 -0.84 -11.40
CA LYS A 97 -10.10 -1.05 -12.74
C LYS A 97 -8.74 -1.74 -12.74
N PHE A 98 -8.01 -1.74 -11.60
CA PHE A 98 -6.70 -2.39 -11.48
C PHE A 98 -6.78 -3.89 -11.17
N TYR A 99 -7.96 -4.41 -10.92
CA TYR A 99 -8.15 -5.83 -10.69
C TYR A 99 -8.85 -6.51 -11.87
N PRO A 100 -8.43 -7.72 -12.30
CA PRO A 100 -9.17 -8.52 -13.28
C PRO A 100 -10.59 -8.81 -12.78
N LYS A 101 -11.48 -9.10 -13.73
CA LYS A 101 -12.88 -9.44 -13.40
C LYS A 101 -13.04 -10.69 -12.54
N ASP A 102 -12.10 -11.60 -12.64
CA ASP A 102 -12.02 -12.88 -11.91
C ASP A 102 -11.08 -12.84 -10.69
N HIS A 103 -10.57 -11.66 -10.34
CA HIS A 103 -9.67 -11.51 -9.20
C HIS A 103 -10.37 -11.90 -7.88
N TRP A 104 -9.62 -12.54 -6.98
CA TRP A 104 -10.11 -13.04 -5.70
C TRP A 104 -10.78 -11.96 -4.83
N ILE A 105 -10.37 -10.69 -4.96
CA ILE A 105 -10.91 -9.56 -4.19
C ILE A 105 -12.42 -9.38 -4.39
N TRP A 106 -12.94 -9.74 -5.58
CA TRP A 106 -14.36 -9.58 -5.91
C TRP A 106 -15.27 -10.56 -5.19
N ASN A 107 -14.74 -11.75 -4.89
CA ASN A 107 -15.49 -12.86 -4.28
C ASN A 107 -15.16 -13.05 -2.80
N THR A 108 -14.35 -12.15 -2.22
CA THR A 108 -13.99 -12.20 -0.81
C THR A 108 -14.99 -11.38 0.02
N SER A 109 -15.42 -11.92 1.16
CA SER A 109 -16.32 -11.23 2.09
C SER A 109 -15.64 -10.04 2.76
N ILE A 110 -16.45 -9.08 3.20
CA ILE A 110 -15.98 -7.87 3.92
C ILE A 110 -15.14 -8.27 5.14
N GLU A 111 -15.60 -9.24 5.94
CA GLU A 111 -14.90 -9.69 7.13
C GLU A 111 -13.54 -10.28 6.80
N LYS A 112 -13.48 -11.16 5.79
CA LYS A 112 -12.21 -11.78 5.37
C LYS A 112 -11.21 -10.78 4.80
N LEU A 113 -11.69 -9.72 4.12
CA LEU A 113 -10.85 -8.59 3.69
C LEU A 113 -10.36 -7.77 4.89
N ALA A 114 -11.24 -7.51 5.86
CA ALA A 114 -10.87 -6.78 7.07
C ALA A 114 -9.85 -7.57 7.91
N ASP A 115 -9.98 -8.90 7.99
CA ASP A 115 -8.99 -9.77 8.64
C ASP A 115 -7.63 -9.64 7.93
N LEU A 116 -7.60 -9.78 6.61
CA LEU A 116 -6.39 -9.66 5.79
C LEU A 116 -5.69 -8.32 5.99
N PHE A 117 -6.44 -7.21 5.96
CA PHE A 117 -5.86 -5.88 6.17
C PHE A 117 -5.34 -5.71 7.62
N SER A 118 -6.06 -6.25 8.60
CA SER A 118 -5.62 -6.22 9.99
C SER A 118 -4.35 -7.03 10.22
N GLU A 119 -4.24 -8.22 9.61
CA GLU A 119 -3.06 -9.07 9.67
C GLU A 119 -1.83 -8.38 9.08
N GLU A 120 -1.97 -7.70 7.94
CA GLU A 120 -0.86 -6.94 7.34
C GLU A 120 -0.36 -5.80 8.22
N LEU A 121 -1.23 -5.20 9.04
CA LEU A 121 -0.88 -4.14 9.99
C LEU A 121 -0.26 -4.67 11.29
N THR A 122 -0.64 -5.87 11.72
CA THR A 122 -0.27 -6.38 13.05
C THR A 122 0.76 -7.50 13.04
N GLU A 123 0.78 -8.31 11.99
CA GLU A 123 1.61 -9.50 11.90
C GLU A 123 2.67 -9.40 10.81
N GLY A 124 2.33 -8.84 9.65
CA GLY A 124 3.24 -8.64 8.52
C GLY A 124 2.53 -8.69 7.17
N MET A 125 3.08 -7.97 6.21
CA MET A 125 2.55 -7.88 4.86
C MET A 125 2.78 -9.17 4.07
N TYR A 126 1.82 -9.52 3.23
CA TYR A 126 2.00 -10.59 2.27
C TYR A 126 2.87 -10.14 1.09
N GLN A 127 3.75 -11.04 0.63
CA GLN A 127 4.64 -10.79 -0.50
C GLN A 127 3.99 -11.10 -1.85
N ASP A 128 2.99 -11.97 -1.83
CA ASP A 128 2.18 -12.37 -2.99
C ASP A 128 0.77 -11.77 -2.90
N GLY A 129 -0.13 -12.18 -3.77
CA GLY A 129 -1.54 -11.76 -3.74
C GLY A 129 -2.00 -11.07 -5.02
N THR A 130 -1.11 -10.77 -5.95
CA THR A 130 -1.45 -10.10 -7.21
C THR A 130 -2.42 -10.93 -8.07
N TRP A 131 -2.31 -12.25 -8.07
CA TRP A 131 -3.11 -13.14 -8.92
C TRP A 131 -4.00 -14.11 -8.16
N PHE A 132 -3.53 -14.54 -6.96
CA PHE A 132 -4.19 -15.53 -6.13
C PHE A 132 -4.34 -14.99 -4.71
N TRP A 133 -5.14 -15.65 -3.89
CA TRP A 133 -5.21 -15.35 -2.46
C TRP A 133 -3.80 -15.44 -1.86
N PRO A 134 -3.36 -14.42 -1.09
CA PRO A 134 -1.99 -14.37 -0.58
C PRO A 134 -1.73 -15.45 0.49
N GLU A 135 -0.52 -16.02 0.47
CA GLU A 135 -0.11 -17.09 1.39
C GLU A 135 1.25 -16.80 2.06
N TYR A 136 2.13 -16.04 1.39
CA TYR A 136 3.48 -15.77 1.91
C TYR A 136 3.54 -14.46 2.67
N ARG A 137 3.60 -14.56 4.01
CA ARG A 137 3.73 -13.40 4.88
C ARG A 137 5.19 -13.09 5.17
N THR A 138 5.53 -11.80 5.13
CA THR A 138 6.83 -11.27 5.54
C THR A 138 6.80 -10.83 7.00
N ASP A 139 7.96 -10.41 7.53
CA ASP A 139 8.08 -9.75 8.84
C ASP A 139 7.88 -8.21 8.78
N CYS A 140 7.63 -7.67 7.59
CA CYS A 140 7.39 -6.23 7.39
C CYS A 140 5.92 -5.91 7.58
N LYS A 141 5.59 -5.01 8.48
CA LYS A 141 4.21 -4.56 8.70
C LYS A 141 3.84 -3.39 7.81
N ALA A 142 2.57 -3.30 7.47
CA ALA A 142 2.02 -2.08 6.89
C ALA A 142 1.84 -1.01 7.98
N GLY A 143 2.08 0.27 7.63
CA GLY A 143 1.92 1.39 8.55
C GLY A 143 0.52 1.99 8.54
N LEU A 144 -0.22 1.82 7.43
CA LEU A 144 -1.56 2.38 7.25
C LEU A 144 -2.35 1.65 6.17
N ILE A 145 -3.63 2.02 6.07
CA ILE A 145 -4.56 1.42 5.11
C ILE A 145 -4.73 2.37 3.92
N LYS A 146 -4.48 1.89 2.71
CA LYS A 146 -4.86 2.58 1.47
C LYS A 146 -6.29 2.22 1.11
N SER A 147 -7.08 3.23 0.77
CA SER A 147 -8.40 3.07 0.19
C SER A 147 -8.58 4.00 -0.99
N MET A 148 -9.47 3.66 -1.91
CA MET A 148 -9.69 4.46 -3.09
C MET A 148 -11.16 4.46 -3.52
N ILE A 149 -11.62 5.63 -3.95
CA ILE A 149 -12.94 5.83 -4.54
C ILE A 149 -12.73 6.37 -5.95
N ASP A 150 -13.21 5.64 -6.96
CA ASP A 150 -13.13 6.05 -8.35
C ASP A 150 -14.24 7.07 -8.71
N ILE A 151 -14.26 7.51 -9.96
CA ILE A 151 -15.24 8.48 -10.48
C ILE A 151 -16.71 8.04 -10.28
N ASN A 152 -16.97 6.74 -10.12
CA ASN A 152 -18.33 6.24 -9.86
C ASN A 152 -18.74 6.42 -8.38
N GLY A 153 -17.83 6.85 -7.53
CA GLY A 153 -18.09 7.08 -6.11
C GLY A 153 -18.57 5.80 -5.42
N LEU A 154 -19.58 5.93 -4.57
CA LEU A 154 -20.18 4.83 -3.83
C LEU A 154 -21.31 4.12 -4.59
N LYS A 155 -21.51 4.40 -5.88
CA LYS A 155 -22.52 3.72 -6.70
C LYS A 155 -22.14 2.27 -7.00
N ASN A 156 -20.85 1.94 -6.95
CA ASN A 156 -20.37 0.57 -7.09
C ASN A 156 -20.45 -0.15 -5.72
N PRO A 157 -21.32 -1.16 -5.55
CA PRO A 157 -21.44 -1.89 -4.28
C PRO A 157 -20.11 -2.47 -3.79
N LYS A 158 -19.25 -2.91 -4.71
CA LYS A 158 -17.96 -3.48 -4.34
C LYS A 158 -16.98 -2.43 -3.77
N THR A 159 -17.05 -1.19 -4.24
CA THR A 159 -16.31 -0.08 -3.61
C THR A 159 -16.78 0.14 -2.17
N VAL A 160 -18.08 0.03 -1.91
CA VAL A 160 -18.66 0.12 -0.55
C VAL A 160 -18.16 -1.04 0.33
N ASP A 161 -18.13 -2.28 -0.19
CA ASP A 161 -17.62 -3.45 0.54
C ASP A 161 -16.16 -3.27 0.93
N LEU A 162 -15.31 -2.85 -0.04
CA LEU A 162 -13.89 -2.63 0.17
C LEU A 162 -13.61 -1.52 1.19
N LEU A 163 -14.34 -0.40 1.09
CA LEU A 163 -14.25 0.70 2.04
C LEU A 163 -14.72 0.28 3.44
N THR A 164 -15.77 -0.54 3.51
CA THR A 164 -16.28 -1.10 4.78
C THR A 164 -15.22 -2.01 5.41
N ALA A 165 -14.58 -2.89 4.63
CA ALA A 165 -13.50 -3.74 5.11
C ALA A 165 -12.31 -2.92 5.65
N ALA A 166 -11.92 -1.86 4.94
CA ALA A 166 -10.88 -0.93 5.39
C ALA A 166 -11.27 -0.23 6.71
N GLY A 167 -12.53 0.22 6.83
CA GLY A 167 -13.06 0.82 8.05
C GLY A 167 -13.07 -0.14 9.24
N LEU A 168 -13.41 -1.41 9.02
CA LEU A 168 -13.36 -2.46 10.05
C LEU A 168 -11.92 -2.73 10.49
N ALA A 169 -10.99 -2.85 9.56
CA ALA A 169 -9.57 -3.03 9.89
C ALA A 169 -9.01 -1.83 10.67
N ALA A 170 -9.33 -0.60 10.24
CA ALA A 170 -8.95 0.61 10.96
C ALA A 170 -9.49 0.64 12.40
N LYS A 171 -10.76 0.26 12.58
CA LYS A 171 -11.39 0.17 13.92
C LYS A 171 -10.72 -0.86 14.81
N ARG A 172 -10.28 -2.00 14.27
CA ARG A 172 -9.65 -3.09 15.01
C ARG A 172 -8.22 -2.76 15.42
N THR A 173 -7.47 -2.09 14.54
CA THR A 173 -6.02 -1.87 14.70
C THR A 173 -5.66 -0.48 15.18
N GLY A 174 -6.57 0.49 15.07
CA GLY A 174 -6.28 1.91 15.30
C GLY A 174 -5.49 2.59 14.17
N SER A 175 -5.22 1.89 13.07
CA SER A 175 -4.44 2.42 11.96
C SER A 175 -5.24 3.42 11.12
N PRO A 176 -4.61 4.50 10.62
CA PRO A 176 -5.28 5.49 9.79
C PRO A 176 -5.59 4.96 8.39
N ILE A 177 -6.58 5.56 7.74
CA ILE A 177 -6.92 5.31 6.34
C ILE A 177 -6.45 6.49 5.49
N MET A 178 -5.64 6.22 4.48
CA MET A 178 -5.34 7.14 3.39
C MET A 178 -6.38 6.93 2.29
N LEU A 179 -7.26 7.89 2.08
CA LEU A 179 -8.29 7.84 1.04
C LEU A 179 -7.86 8.66 -0.17
N HIS A 180 -7.71 7.99 -1.32
CA HIS A 180 -7.56 8.64 -2.62
C HIS A 180 -8.93 8.70 -3.31
N THR A 181 -9.30 9.86 -3.78
CA THR A 181 -10.53 10.07 -4.56
C THR A 181 -10.18 10.58 -5.97
N GLU A 182 -10.72 9.94 -7.00
CA GLU A 182 -10.78 10.56 -8.33
C GLU A 182 -11.82 11.69 -8.30
N ASN A 183 -11.80 12.62 -9.28
CA ASN A 183 -12.79 13.67 -9.38
C ASN A 183 -14.20 13.06 -9.43
N VAL A 184 -14.90 13.15 -8.33
CA VAL A 184 -16.30 12.77 -8.22
C VAL A 184 -17.08 14.07 -8.39
N ASP A 185 -17.86 14.19 -9.46
CA ASP A 185 -18.89 15.22 -9.54
C ASP A 185 -19.90 14.93 -8.42
N VAL A 186 -19.90 15.79 -7.41
CA VAL A 186 -20.78 15.71 -6.23
C VAL A 186 -22.16 16.24 -6.61
#